data_c54aeda4f7ea2eac2c05564fe46a2df0
#
_entry.id   c54aeda4f7ea2eac2c05564fe46a2df0
#
_cell.length_a   1.000
_cell.length_b   1.000
_cell.length_c   1.000
_cell.angle_alpha   90.00
_cell.angle_beta   90.00
_cell.angle_gamma   90.00
#
_symmetry.space_group_name_H-M   'P 1'
#
loop_
_entity.id
_entity.type
_entity.pdbx_description
1 polymer ?
#
loop_
_entity_poly.entity_id
_entity_poly.type
_entity_poly.pdbx_seq_one_letter_code
_entity_poly.pdbx_strand_id
1 'polypeptide(L)'
;ITFSTQEPVTICCGSDIEPVKAQNKLRESANRFVNNNKKQYGDDYEVYNAMQNVLSWDNIYDPTIRKVITPVSRDWNINWSSNPNYGGFVLFCWDSYFAAMMFSAGNRELAYANAVEITKSSTESGFVPNFYSGNDYKSRDRSQPPVGSLAVWSLYKKYGDKWLLELLYPDLIRWNRWWDKNRNIDGLLCWGSSPYPRVTYRNHEYGS
;
A
#
# COMPACT_ATOMS: atom_id res chain seq x y z
N ILE A 1 1.85 15.53 -26.75
CA ILE A 1 2.49 14.76 -27.83
C ILE A 1 1.55 13.62 -28.16
N THR A 2 1.14 13.51 -29.43
CA THR A 2 0.24 12.46 -29.91
C THR A 2 1.06 11.49 -30.77
N PHE A 3 0.92 10.19 -30.52
CA PHE A 3 1.61 9.13 -31.25
C PHE A 3 0.61 8.29 -32.04
N SER A 4 1.03 7.82 -33.23
CA SER A 4 0.33 6.74 -33.92
C SER A 4 0.63 5.41 -33.25
N THR A 5 -0.39 4.60 -33.02
CA THR A 5 -0.23 3.25 -32.44
C THR A 5 0.09 2.17 -33.49
N GLN A 6 0.26 2.55 -34.75
CA GLN A 6 0.54 1.62 -35.85
C GLN A 6 2.03 1.19 -35.90
N GLU A 7 2.91 2.00 -35.31
CA GLU A 7 4.35 1.73 -35.24
C GLU A 7 4.84 1.78 -33.79
N PRO A 8 5.82 0.94 -33.44
CA PRO A 8 6.44 1.00 -32.11
C PRO A 8 7.11 2.35 -31.89
N VAL A 9 6.78 3.02 -30.77
CA VAL A 9 7.35 4.31 -30.40
C VAL A 9 8.24 4.13 -29.18
N THR A 10 9.48 4.62 -29.24
CA THR A 10 10.40 4.67 -28.10
C THR A 10 10.59 6.11 -27.66
N ILE A 11 10.29 6.39 -26.39
CA ILE A 11 10.44 7.71 -25.79
C ILE A 11 11.58 7.64 -24.79
N CYS A 12 12.60 8.50 -24.98
CA CYS A 12 13.69 8.67 -24.05
C CYS A 12 13.62 10.03 -23.37
N CYS A 13 13.64 10.05 -22.03
CA CYS A 13 13.63 11.26 -21.24
C CYS A 13 14.90 11.33 -20.37
N GLY A 14 15.55 12.48 -20.35
CA GLY A 14 16.66 12.76 -19.43
C GLY A 14 18.01 12.12 -19.78
N SER A 15 18.16 11.61 -20.98
CA SER A 15 19.47 11.10 -21.47
C SER A 15 19.60 11.22 -22.98
N ASP A 16 20.84 11.38 -23.47
CA ASP A 16 21.19 11.43 -24.89
C ASP A 16 21.36 10.01 -25.51
N ILE A 17 20.60 9.04 -25.03
CA ILE A 17 20.67 7.67 -25.54
C ILE A 17 19.89 7.58 -26.84
N GLU A 18 20.53 7.10 -27.88
CA GLU A 18 19.91 6.71 -29.14
C GLU A 18 18.70 5.79 -28.90
N PRO A 19 17.50 6.06 -29.51
CA PRO A 19 16.26 5.31 -29.29
C PRO A 19 16.41 3.79 -29.48
N VAL A 20 17.13 3.37 -30.55
CA VAL A 20 17.38 1.94 -30.81
C VAL A 20 18.19 1.30 -29.72
N LYS A 21 19.23 2.00 -29.22
CA LYS A 21 20.07 1.53 -28.13
C LYS A 21 19.30 1.44 -26.83
N ALA A 22 18.42 2.40 -26.54
CA ALA A 22 17.51 2.38 -25.42
C ALA A 22 16.56 1.17 -25.47
N GLN A 23 15.96 0.93 -26.64
CA GLN A 23 15.07 -0.19 -26.85
C GLN A 23 15.76 -1.55 -26.64
N ASN A 24 16.98 -1.71 -27.15
CA ASN A 24 17.74 -2.93 -26.93
C ASN A 24 18.09 -3.15 -25.46
N LYS A 25 18.53 -2.10 -24.75
CA LYS A 25 18.78 -2.18 -23.31
C LYS A 25 17.52 -2.54 -22.51
N LEU A 26 16.35 -2.02 -22.88
CA LEU A 26 15.08 -2.38 -22.24
C LEU A 26 14.74 -3.86 -22.45
N ARG A 27 14.89 -4.37 -23.70
CA ARG A 27 14.67 -5.80 -23.99
C ARG A 27 15.63 -6.71 -23.23
N GLU A 28 16.91 -6.38 -23.20
CA GLU A 28 17.91 -7.14 -22.44
C GLU A 28 17.61 -7.13 -20.94
N SER A 29 17.21 -5.98 -20.40
CA SER A 29 16.83 -5.85 -19.00
C SER A 29 15.59 -6.67 -18.66
N ALA A 30 14.56 -6.60 -19.51
CA ALA A 30 13.35 -7.40 -19.37
C ALA A 30 13.64 -8.90 -19.41
N ASN A 31 14.46 -9.35 -20.38
CA ASN A 31 14.86 -10.76 -20.49
C ASN A 31 15.66 -11.22 -19.27
N ARG A 32 16.59 -10.39 -18.78
CA ARG A 32 17.32 -10.72 -17.53
C ARG A 32 16.39 -10.85 -16.34
N PHE A 33 15.45 -9.92 -16.20
CA PHE A 33 14.45 -9.96 -15.13
C PHE A 33 13.63 -11.26 -15.17
N VAL A 34 13.06 -11.59 -16.34
CA VAL A 34 12.29 -12.82 -16.53
C VAL A 34 13.12 -14.06 -16.22
N ASN A 35 14.33 -14.16 -16.75
CA ASN A 35 15.19 -15.32 -16.56
C ASN A 35 15.63 -15.48 -15.10
N ASN A 36 15.94 -14.38 -14.41
CA ASN A 36 16.30 -14.40 -13.00
C ASN A 36 15.11 -14.86 -12.14
N ASN A 37 13.92 -14.37 -12.42
CA ASN A 37 12.72 -14.74 -11.69
C ASN A 37 12.32 -16.19 -11.94
N LYS A 38 12.41 -16.68 -13.17
CA LYS A 38 12.20 -18.11 -13.48
C LYS A 38 13.20 -19.00 -12.73
N LYS A 39 14.46 -18.57 -12.66
CA LYS A 39 15.48 -19.29 -11.91
C LYS A 39 15.20 -19.32 -10.40
N GLN A 40 14.68 -18.22 -9.87
CA GLN A 40 14.43 -18.08 -8.44
C GLN A 40 13.14 -18.77 -7.98
N TYR A 41 12.08 -18.69 -8.76
CA TYR A 41 10.72 -19.10 -8.37
C TYR A 41 10.24 -20.38 -9.09
N GLY A 42 10.98 -20.87 -10.11
CA GLY A 42 10.61 -22.08 -10.83
C GLY A 42 9.20 -22.04 -11.39
N ASP A 43 8.38 -23.01 -11.03
CA ASP A 43 6.99 -23.13 -11.48
C ASP A 43 6.07 -22.03 -10.92
N ASP A 44 6.44 -21.40 -9.80
CA ASP A 44 5.69 -20.29 -9.18
C ASP A 44 5.99 -18.93 -9.83
N TYR A 45 6.83 -18.88 -10.87
CA TYR A 45 7.22 -17.64 -11.53
C TYR A 45 6.05 -16.80 -12.00
N GLU A 46 5.02 -17.39 -12.59
CA GLU A 46 3.88 -16.66 -13.13
C GLU A 46 3.06 -16.02 -12.00
N VAL A 47 2.88 -16.72 -10.89
CA VAL A 47 2.19 -16.19 -9.69
C VAL A 47 2.97 -15.01 -9.12
N TYR A 48 4.29 -15.17 -8.96
CA TYR A 48 5.17 -14.09 -8.52
C TYR A 48 5.06 -12.86 -9.44
N ASN A 49 5.16 -13.07 -10.75
CA ASN A 49 5.10 -12.00 -11.72
C ASN A 49 3.75 -11.28 -11.73
N ALA A 50 2.65 -12.02 -11.60
CA ALA A 50 1.32 -11.45 -11.49
C ALA A 50 1.19 -10.55 -10.24
N MET A 51 1.63 -11.03 -9.06
CA MET A 51 1.62 -10.25 -7.83
C MET A 51 2.43 -8.95 -7.96
N GLN A 52 3.66 -9.03 -8.50
CA GLN A 52 4.52 -7.85 -8.64
C GLN A 52 3.95 -6.84 -9.66
N ASN A 53 3.40 -7.32 -10.76
CA ASN A 53 2.83 -6.43 -11.79
C ASN A 53 1.60 -5.68 -11.29
N VAL A 54 0.68 -6.35 -10.61
CA VAL A 54 -0.51 -5.71 -10.02
C VAL A 54 -0.10 -4.62 -9.04
N LEU A 55 0.78 -4.93 -8.11
CA LEU A 55 1.23 -3.98 -7.10
C LEU A 55 2.04 -2.82 -7.71
N SER A 56 2.95 -3.12 -8.64
CA SER A 56 3.81 -2.11 -9.27
C SER A 56 3.02 -1.11 -10.10
N TRP A 57 1.92 -1.55 -10.70
CA TRP A 57 1.02 -0.66 -11.45
C TRP A 57 0.40 0.41 -10.55
N ASP A 58 0.13 0.08 -9.29
CA ASP A 58 -0.50 0.97 -8.34
C ASP A 58 0.49 1.80 -7.51
N ASN A 59 1.80 1.59 -7.64
CA ASN A 59 2.79 2.41 -6.95
C ASN A 59 2.75 3.86 -7.38
N ILE A 60 2.66 4.75 -6.41
CA ILE A 60 2.66 6.20 -6.60
C ILE A 60 3.71 6.81 -5.69
N TYR A 61 4.53 7.71 -6.24
CA TYR A 61 5.38 8.58 -5.46
C TYR A 61 4.68 9.92 -5.24
N ASP A 62 4.46 10.27 -3.98
CA ASP A 62 3.95 11.59 -3.61
C ASP A 62 5.14 12.50 -3.25
N PRO A 63 5.45 13.50 -4.08
CA PRO A 63 6.59 14.40 -3.84
C PRO A 63 6.36 15.36 -2.68
N THR A 64 5.11 15.60 -2.28
CA THR A 64 4.76 16.51 -1.19
C THR A 64 5.20 15.93 0.15
N ILE A 65 4.87 14.66 0.38
CA ILE A 65 5.23 13.95 1.61
C ILE A 65 6.49 13.09 1.44
N ARG A 66 7.05 13.03 0.21
CA ARG A 66 8.24 12.25 -0.16
C ARG A 66 8.13 10.76 0.18
N LYS A 67 6.97 10.19 -0.12
CA LYS A 67 6.66 8.80 0.20
C LYS A 67 6.20 8.03 -1.02
N VAL A 68 6.47 6.73 -1.02
CA VAL A 68 5.87 5.80 -1.96
C VAL A 68 4.67 5.16 -1.28
N ILE A 69 3.54 5.20 -1.95
CA ILE A 69 2.29 4.59 -1.52
C ILE A 69 1.80 3.61 -2.59
N THR A 70 1.10 2.57 -2.16
CA THR A 70 0.49 1.59 -3.05
C THR A 70 -1.00 1.52 -2.73
N PRO A 71 -1.82 2.38 -3.34
CA PRO A 71 -3.27 2.30 -3.19
C PRO A 71 -3.81 1.01 -3.83
N VAL A 72 -5.01 0.61 -3.45
CA VAL A 72 -5.67 -0.59 -3.99
C VAL A 72 -6.07 -0.45 -5.46
N SER A 73 -6.20 0.77 -5.95
CA SER A 73 -6.50 1.09 -7.34
C SER A 73 -6.17 2.55 -7.64
N ARG A 74 -5.75 2.83 -8.85
CA ARG A 74 -5.55 4.19 -9.36
C ARG A 74 -6.87 4.93 -9.60
N ASP A 75 -7.94 4.20 -9.85
CA ASP A 75 -9.27 4.76 -10.05
C ASP A 75 -9.98 5.05 -8.72
N TRP A 76 -9.47 4.50 -7.63
CA TRP A 76 -10.00 4.73 -6.30
C TRP A 76 -9.46 6.04 -5.74
N ASN A 77 -10.06 7.13 -6.17
CA ASN A 77 -9.81 8.44 -5.58
C ASN A 77 -11.12 9.03 -5.08
N ILE A 78 -10.99 9.88 -4.09
CA ILE A 78 -12.13 10.65 -3.59
C ILE A 78 -12.16 11.95 -4.37
N ASN A 79 -13.27 12.21 -5.03
CA ASN A 79 -13.43 13.32 -5.95
C ASN A 79 -13.12 14.67 -5.28
N TRP A 80 -12.05 15.31 -5.73
CA TRP A 80 -11.54 16.58 -5.25
C TRP A 80 -12.53 17.74 -5.38
N SER A 81 -13.36 17.75 -6.43
CA SER A 81 -14.27 18.84 -6.72
C SER A 81 -15.37 19.03 -5.65
N SER A 82 -15.59 18.01 -4.84
CA SER A 82 -16.69 18.00 -3.86
C SER A 82 -16.25 18.06 -2.42
N ASN A 83 -14.98 17.79 -2.14
CA ASN A 83 -14.41 17.88 -0.79
C ASN A 83 -12.89 18.04 -0.82
N PRO A 84 -12.37 19.26 -0.62
CA PRO A 84 -10.92 19.51 -0.64
C PRO A 84 -10.15 18.82 0.49
N ASN A 85 -10.82 18.30 1.51
CA ASN A 85 -10.20 17.54 2.59
C ASN A 85 -9.97 16.06 2.23
N TYR A 86 -10.59 15.60 1.16
CA TYR A 86 -10.35 14.26 0.63
C TYR A 86 -9.46 14.40 -0.58
N GLY A 87 -8.25 13.96 -0.48
CA GLY A 87 -7.33 14.13 -1.57
C GLY A 87 -6.76 12.83 -2.06
N GLY A 88 -6.93 12.62 -3.36
CA GLY A 88 -6.17 11.68 -4.13
C GLY A 88 -6.33 10.23 -3.71
N PHE A 89 -5.26 9.50 -3.87
CA PHE A 89 -5.20 8.07 -3.61
C PHE A 89 -5.19 7.77 -2.12
N VAL A 90 -5.81 6.65 -1.77
CA VAL A 90 -5.94 6.21 -0.38
C VAL A 90 -5.27 4.86 -0.15
N LEU A 91 -4.67 4.72 1.02
CA LEU A 91 -4.21 3.44 1.55
C LEU A 91 -5.32 2.84 2.40
N PHE A 92 -5.66 1.58 2.14
CA PHE A 92 -6.53 0.81 3.02
C PHE A 92 -5.71 -0.04 3.99
N CYS A 93 -6.19 -0.21 5.21
CA CYS A 93 -5.46 -0.84 6.30
C CYS A 93 -4.91 -2.22 5.93
N TRP A 94 -5.77 -3.23 5.83
CA TRP A 94 -5.30 -4.60 5.59
C TRP A 94 -4.71 -4.79 4.19
N ASP A 95 -5.22 -4.06 3.18
CA ASP A 95 -4.71 -4.11 1.80
C ASP A 95 -3.24 -3.70 1.75
N SER A 96 -2.86 -2.62 2.46
CA SER A 96 -1.47 -2.17 2.52
C SER A 96 -0.56 -3.18 3.23
N TYR A 97 -1.04 -3.87 4.25
CA TYR A 97 -0.28 -4.94 4.89
C TYR A 97 -0.13 -6.16 3.98
N PHE A 98 -1.18 -6.54 3.25
CA PHE A 98 -1.08 -7.62 2.27
C PHE A 98 -0.17 -7.24 1.10
N ALA A 99 -0.25 -5.99 0.62
CA ALA A 99 0.69 -5.47 -0.37
C ALA A 99 2.14 -5.57 0.15
N ALA A 100 2.40 -5.23 1.41
CA ALA A 100 3.72 -5.39 2.01
C ALA A 100 4.19 -6.86 1.99
N MET A 101 3.32 -7.80 2.33
CA MET A 101 3.65 -9.24 2.27
C MET A 101 3.91 -9.70 0.84
N MET A 102 3.11 -9.28 -0.14
CA MET A 102 3.28 -9.62 -1.55
C MET A 102 4.57 -9.00 -2.12
N PHE A 103 4.86 -7.73 -1.85
CA PHE A 103 6.12 -7.10 -2.24
C PHE A 103 7.32 -7.80 -1.62
N SER A 104 7.19 -8.35 -0.44
CA SER A 104 8.29 -9.05 0.21
C SER A 104 8.82 -10.23 -0.59
N ALA A 105 8.08 -10.73 -1.55
CA ALA A 105 8.57 -11.78 -2.45
C ALA A 105 9.78 -11.31 -3.28
N GLY A 106 9.83 -10.04 -3.69
CA GLY A 106 10.89 -9.56 -4.56
C GLY A 106 11.40 -8.14 -4.34
N ASN A 107 10.74 -7.33 -3.51
CA ASN A 107 11.12 -5.94 -3.27
C ASN A 107 10.98 -5.57 -1.79
N ARG A 108 12.10 -5.65 -1.06
CA ARG A 108 12.16 -5.37 0.37
C ARG A 108 11.77 -3.92 0.70
N GLU A 109 12.24 -2.98 -0.08
CA GLU A 109 12.04 -1.55 0.15
C GLU A 109 10.56 -1.18 0.04
N LEU A 110 9.87 -1.67 -1.00
CA LEU A 110 8.43 -1.46 -1.17
C LEU A 110 7.60 -2.21 -0.11
N ALA A 111 8.04 -3.41 0.29
CA ALA A 111 7.41 -4.12 1.39
C ALA A 111 7.46 -3.31 2.69
N TYR A 112 8.62 -2.76 3.02
CA TYR A 112 8.77 -1.92 4.20
C TYR A 112 8.01 -0.60 4.09
N ALA A 113 8.06 0.07 2.94
CA ALA A 113 7.32 1.31 2.72
C ALA A 113 5.83 1.11 3.03
N ASN A 114 5.19 0.08 2.48
CA ASN A 114 3.78 -0.19 2.73
C ASN A 114 3.49 -0.47 4.21
N ALA A 115 4.28 -1.34 4.86
CA ALA A 115 4.09 -1.66 6.27
C ALA A 115 4.29 -0.44 7.18
N VAL A 116 5.30 0.39 6.89
CA VAL A 116 5.61 1.60 7.67
C VAL A 116 4.51 2.64 7.49
N GLU A 117 4.14 2.97 6.23
CA GLU A 117 3.18 4.03 5.96
C GLU A 117 1.82 3.76 6.61
N ILE A 118 1.28 2.55 6.46
CA ILE A 118 -0.02 2.23 7.06
C ILE A 118 0.06 2.16 8.58
N THR A 119 1.12 1.61 9.16
CA THR A 119 1.27 1.53 10.62
C THR A 119 1.41 2.93 11.23
N LYS A 120 2.21 3.81 10.59
CA LYS A 120 2.42 5.19 11.06
C LYS A 120 1.22 6.09 10.83
N SER A 121 0.23 5.69 10.04
CA SER A 121 -1.04 6.40 9.91
C SER A 121 -1.93 6.28 11.16
N SER A 122 -1.54 5.48 12.16
CA SER A 122 -2.32 5.27 13.39
C SER A 122 -2.74 6.60 14.02
N THR A 123 -3.93 6.61 14.60
CA THR A 123 -4.47 7.75 15.34
C THR A 123 -3.84 7.86 16.73
N GLU A 124 -4.07 8.95 17.41
CA GLU A 124 -3.59 9.19 18.78
C GLU A 124 -4.13 8.13 19.75
N SER A 125 -5.34 7.61 19.50
CA SER A 125 -5.95 6.54 20.28
C SER A 125 -5.33 5.15 20.02
N GLY A 126 -4.48 5.02 19.00
CA GLY A 126 -3.87 3.75 18.59
C GLY A 126 -4.64 2.99 17.51
N PHE A 127 -5.71 3.56 16.97
CA PHE A 127 -6.44 2.95 15.87
C PHE A 127 -5.68 3.12 14.54
N VAL A 128 -5.47 2.03 13.82
CA VAL A 128 -5.04 2.10 12.42
C VAL A 128 -6.28 2.28 11.56
N PRO A 129 -6.39 3.40 10.83
CA PRO A 129 -7.63 3.76 10.13
C PRO A 129 -7.98 2.76 9.02
N ASN A 130 -9.28 2.62 8.74
CA ASN A 130 -9.74 1.85 7.59
C ASN A 130 -9.06 2.33 6.31
N PHE A 131 -9.03 3.66 6.11
CA PHE A 131 -8.24 4.26 5.05
C PHE A 131 -7.57 5.56 5.51
N TYR A 132 -6.45 5.84 4.87
CA TYR A 132 -5.63 7.02 5.05
C TYR A 132 -5.29 7.63 3.70
N SER A 133 -5.51 8.93 3.54
CA SER A 133 -5.23 9.65 2.30
C SER A 133 -3.97 10.50 2.38
N GLY A 134 -3.44 10.89 1.22
CA GLY A 134 -2.25 11.74 1.12
C GLY A 134 -2.39 13.12 1.78
N ASN A 135 -3.61 13.57 2.05
CA ASN A 135 -3.89 14.84 2.78
C ASN A 135 -3.98 14.65 4.29
N ASP A 136 -3.41 13.59 4.82
CA ASP A 136 -3.49 13.21 6.23
C ASP A 136 -4.92 12.98 6.75
N TYR A 137 -5.89 12.83 5.85
CA TYR A 137 -7.24 12.45 6.24
C TYR A 137 -7.28 10.98 6.63
N LYS A 138 -7.83 10.71 7.80
CA LYS A 138 -7.94 9.37 8.38
C LYS A 138 -9.39 9.02 8.63
N SER A 139 -9.83 7.88 8.13
CA SER A 139 -11.09 7.29 8.55
C SER A 139 -11.00 6.91 10.03
N ARG A 140 -11.92 7.41 10.84
CA ARG A 140 -11.93 7.15 12.29
C ARG A 140 -12.89 6.05 12.68
N ASP A 141 -13.47 5.38 11.70
CA ASP A 141 -14.49 4.36 11.86
C ASP A 141 -14.28 3.17 10.93
N ARG A 142 -15.11 2.13 11.07
CA ARG A 142 -15.08 0.90 10.28
C ARG A 142 -13.74 0.18 10.37
N SER A 143 -13.48 -0.39 11.55
CA SER A 143 -12.27 -1.16 11.79
C SER A 143 -12.10 -2.31 10.79
N GLN A 144 -10.90 -2.47 10.27
CA GLN A 144 -10.51 -3.62 9.44
C GLN A 144 -9.72 -4.63 10.29
N PRO A 145 -9.65 -5.91 9.89
CA PRO A 145 -8.91 -6.93 10.63
C PRO A 145 -7.47 -6.51 10.95
N PRO A 146 -6.99 -6.73 12.20
CA PRO A 146 -5.69 -6.25 12.67
C PRO A 146 -4.53 -7.14 12.21
N VAL A 147 -4.32 -7.24 10.90
CA VAL A 147 -3.29 -8.10 10.29
C VAL A 147 -1.86 -7.52 10.35
N GLY A 148 -1.70 -6.30 10.86
CA GLY A 148 -0.42 -5.59 10.85
C GLY A 148 0.71 -6.33 11.56
N SER A 149 0.44 -6.88 12.75
CA SER A 149 1.46 -7.65 13.50
C SER A 149 1.88 -8.91 12.75
N LEU A 150 0.95 -9.60 12.08
CA LEU A 150 1.25 -10.75 11.25
C LEU A 150 2.12 -10.36 10.05
N ALA A 151 1.78 -9.28 9.36
CA ALA A 151 2.53 -8.79 8.22
C ALA A 151 3.95 -8.38 8.61
N VAL A 152 4.11 -7.55 9.64
CA VAL A 152 5.42 -7.10 10.13
C VAL A 152 6.28 -8.27 10.63
N TRP A 153 5.67 -9.23 11.32
CA TRP A 153 6.36 -10.45 11.73
C TRP A 153 6.84 -11.29 10.54
N SER A 154 6.02 -11.42 9.50
CA SER A 154 6.40 -12.12 8.27
C SER A 154 7.57 -11.46 7.56
N LEU A 155 7.58 -10.12 7.48
CA LEU A 155 8.71 -9.35 6.96
C LEU A 155 9.98 -9.57 7.78
N TYR A 156 9.86 -9.50 9.11
CA TYR A 156 11.00 -9.74 9.99
C TYR A 156 11.55 -11.17 9.86
N LYS A 157 10.68 -12.16 9.82
CA LYS A 157 11.12 -13.56 9.61
C LYS A 157 11.88 -13.74 8.31
N LYS A 158 11.50 -12.99 7.28
CA LYS A 158 12.13 -13.08 5.97
C LYS A 158 13.48 -12.37 5.90
N TYR A 159 13.59 -11.17 6.47
CA TYR A 159 14.73 -10.30 6.26
C TYR A 159 15.63 -10.13 7.49
N GLY A 160 15.13 -10.40 8.69
CA GLY A 160 15.88 -10.30 9.95
C GLY A 160 16.14 -8.89 10.45
N ASP A 161 15.55 -7.87 9.85
CA ASP A 161 15.80 -6.45 10.13
C ASP A 161 15.10 -6.01 11.42
N LYS A 162 15.82 -6.01 12.55
CA LYS A 162 15.30 -5.65 13.87
C LYS A 162 14.78 -4.21 13.94
N TRP A 163 15.40 -3.28 13.20
CA TRP A 163 14.98 -1.89 13.19
C TRP A 163 13.51 -1.72 12.80
N LEU A 164 12.99 -2.58 11.91
CA LEU A 164 11.58 -2.55 11.51
C LEU A 164 10.66 -2.84 12.69
N LEU A 165 11.02 -3.83 13.51
CA LEU A 165 10.28 -4.14 14.73
C LEU A 165 10.37 -2.99 15.74
N GLU A 166 11.55 -2.47 15.97
CA GLU A 166 11.78 -1.34 16.90
C GLU A 166 10.96 -0.11 16.47
N LEU A 167 10.89 0.16 15.16
CA LEU A 167 10.13 1.27 14.60
C LEU A 167 8.62 1.09 14.76
N LEU A 168 8.09 -0.11 14.52
CA LEU A 168 6.64 -0.35 14.38
C LEU A 168 5.97 -0.94 15.62
N TYR A 169 6.72 -1.61 16.48
CA TYR A 169 6.19 -2.27 17.70
C TYR A 169 5.38 -1.33 18.58
N PRO A 170 5.80 -0.09 18.88
CA PRO A 170 5.02 0.82 19.70
C PRO A 170 3.63 1.12 19.15
N ASP A 171 3.49 1.23 17.83
CA ASP A 171 2.22 1.49 17.17
C ASP A 171 1.35 0.23 17.11
N LEU A 172 1.94 -0.91 16.78
CA LEU A 172 1.25 -2.20 16.72
C LEU A 172 0.69 -2.63 18.08
N ILE A 173 1.45 -2.44 19.16
CA ILE A 173 0.96 -2.78 20.50
C ILE A 173 -0.15 -1.82 20.97
N ARG A 174 -0.07 -0.53 20.59
CA ARG A 174 -1.16 0.42 20.85
C ARG A 174 -2.43 0.01 20.07
N TRP A 175 -2.28 -0.42 18.82
CA TRP A 175 -3.39 -0.89 18.00
C TRP A 175 -4.01 -2.18 18.56
N ASN A 176 -3.20 -3.12 19.03
CA ASN A 176 -3.68 -4.32 19.71
C ASN A 176 -4.53 -3.97 20.96
N ARG A 177 -4.03 -3.06 21.80
CA ARG A 177 -4.76 -2.57 22.99
C ARG A 177 -6.02 -1.78 22.62
N TRP A 178 -6.00 -1.07 21.50
CA TRP A 178 -7.18 -0.37 21.00
C TRP A 178 -8.32 -1.35 20.70
N TRP A 179 -8.03 -2.50 20.11
CA TRP A 179 -9.00 -3.55 19.82
C TRP A 179 -9.66 -4.08 21.09
N ASP A 180 -8.86 -4.43 22.07
CA ASP A 180 -9.38 -4.91 23.35
C ASP A 180 -10.27 -3.85 24.04
N LYS A 181 -9.85 -2.59 24.02
CA LYS A 181 -10.60 -1.49 24.66
C LYS A 181 -11.89 -1.12 23.91
N ASN A 182 -11.92 -1.17 22.58
CA ASN A 182 -12.97 -0.56 21.79
C ASN A 182 -13.82 -1.59 21.01
N ARG A 183 -13.39 -2.81 20.93
CA ARG A 183 -14.02 -3.87 20.13
C ARG A 183 -14.23 -5.18 20.88
N ASN A 184 -13.95 -5.20 22.18
CA ASN A 184 -14.19 -6.37 23.04
C ASN A 184 -15.61 -6.28 23.61
N ILE A 185 -16.45 -7.28 23.29
CA ILE A 185 -17.77 -7.46 23.84
C ILE A 185 -17.79 -8.86 24.48
N ASP A 186 -17.91 -8.91 25.79
CA ASP A 186 -17.95 -10.17 26.55
C ASP A 186 -16.79 -11.13 26.25
N GLY A 187 -15.59 -10.59 26.04
CA GLY A 187 -14.38 -11.37 25.73
C GLY A 187 -14.20 -11.73 24.26
N LEU A 188 -15.10 -11.30 23.39
CA LEU A 188 -15.02 -11.50 21.95
C LEU A 188 -14.69 -10.19 21.24
N LEU A 189 -13.67 -10.21 20.36
CA LEU A 189 -13.35 -9.07 19.52
C LEU A 189 -14.37 -8.97 18.39
N CYS A 190 -15.11 -7.88 18.39
CA CYS A 190 -16.14 -7.61 17.39
C CYS A 190 -15.65 -6.64 16.33
N TRP A 191 -15.93 -6.96 15.10
CA TRP A 191 -15.67 -6.11 13.97
C TRP A 191 -16.84 -5.15 13.73
N GLY A 192 -16.55 -3.92 13.34
CA GLY A 192 -17.62 -2.98 12.99
C GLY A 192 -17.27 -1.52 13.22
N SER A 193 -18.33 -0.73 13.25
CA SER A 193 -18.28 0.71 13.45
C SER A 193 -18.37 1.08 14.93
N SER A 194 -17.81 2.24 15.28
CA SER A 194 -18.02 2.83 16.58
C SER A 194 -19.37 3.55 16.61
N PRO A 195 -20.07 3.56 17.74
CA PRO A 195 -21.30 4.34 17.91
C PRO A 195 -20.94 5.82 18.08
N TYR A 196 -20.37 6.44 17.04
CA TYR A 196 -20.17 7.87 17.02
C TYR A 196 -21.50 8.58 16.78
N PRO A 197 -21.69 9.79 17.31
CA PRO A 197 -22.75 10.64 16.85
C PRO A 197 -22.62 10.76 15.33
N ARG A 198 -23.73 10.59 14.64
CA ARG A 198 -23.85 10.50 13.18
C ARG A 198 -22.96 11.53 12.49
N VAL A 199 -22.00 11.06 11.72
CA VAL A 199 -21.22 11.91 10.84
C VAL A 199 -21.96 11.98 9.52
N THR A 200 -22.56 13.12 9.26
CA THR A 200 -23.23 13.39 7.98
C THR A 200 -22.21 13.75 6.94
N TYR A 201 -22.05 12.92 5.93
CA TYR A 201 -21.24 13.23 4.76
C TYR A 201 -22.15 13.24 3.53
N ARG A 202 -22.24 14.35 2.81
CA ARG A 202 -23.08 14.52 1.61
C ARG A 202 -24.53 14.06 1.80
N ASN A 203 -25.16 14.42 2.91
CA ASN A 203 -26.51 14.00 3.26
C ASN A 203 -26.69 12.47 3.42
N HIS A 204 -25.62 11.71 3.49
CA HIS A 204 -25.66 10.31 3.90
C HIS A 204 -25.19 10.18 5.34
N GLU A 205 -25.97 9.52 6.16
CA GLU A 205 -25.57 9.15 7.50
C GLU A 205 -24.71 7.89 7.46
N TYR A 206 -23.48 8.01 7.95
CA TYR A 206 -22.59 6.87 8.16
C TYR A 206 -22.56 6.59 9.66
N GLY A 207 -23.11 5.50 10.05
CA GLY A 207 -23.04 5.04 11.42
C GLY A 207 -24.25 4.21 11.79
N SER A 208 -23.97 3.11 12.35
CA SER A 208 -24.73 2.41 13.35
C SER A 208 -24.11 1.20 13.79
#